data_7916845b516a265ed2ec0ce1dae13d2c
#
_entry.id   7916845b516a265ed2ec0ce1dae13d2c
#
_cell.length_a   1.000
_cell.length_b   1.000
_cell.length_c   1.000
_cell.angle_alpha   90.00
_cell.angle_beta   90.00
_cell.angle_gamma   90.00
#
_symmetry.space_group_name_H-M   'P 1'
#
loop_
_entity.id
_entity.type
_entity.pdbx_description
1 polymer ?
#
loop_
_entity_poly.entity_id
_entity_poly.type
_entity_poly.pdbx_seq_one_letter_code
_entity_poly.pdbx_strand_id
1 'polypeptide(L)'
;MNALVITDTTSVRMNVIAQRTQNLLIAGAKAMMIENLKHKLRTGVAHFIFQKKNGELREMFATTNPSLVKRHINGRGESRELYATTAVFDCELGEWRSFRWESIVKVF
;
A
#
# COMPACT_ATOMS: atom_id res chain seq x y z
N MET A 1 -24.68 4.17 -8.06
CA MET A 1 -23.64 3.69 -7.12
C MET A 1 -22.81 2.63 -7.80
N ASN A 2 -21.53 2.84 -7.83
CA ASN A 2 -20.64 1.84 -8.43
C ASN A 2 -20.57 0.62 -7.52
N ALA A 3 -20.72 -0.55 -8.11
CA ALA A 3 -20.52 -1.78 -7.37
C ALA A 3 -19.06 -1.88 -6.95
N LEU A 4 -18.84 -2.14 -5.67
CA LEU A 4 -17.50 -2.43 -5.19
C LEU A 4 -17.13 -3.84 -5.61
N VAL A 5 -16.06 -3.94 -6.39
CA VAL A 5 -15.53 -5.25 -6.73
C VAL A 5 -14.59 -5.68 -5.62
N ILE A 6 -15.08 -6.59 -4.78
CA ILE A 6 -14.28 -7.13 -3.69
C ILE A 6 -13.66 -8.43 -4.17
N THR A 7 -12.35 -8.42 -4.32
CA THR A 7 -11.59 -9.62 -4.65
C THR A 7 -11.27 -10.40 -3.38
N ASP A 8 -10.87 -11.66 -3.53
CA ASP A 8 -10.43 -12.46 -2.38
C ASP A 8 -9.29 -11.79 -1.62
N THR A 9 -8.36 -11.16 -2.36
CA THR A 9 -7.25 -10.44 -1.75
C THR A 9 -7.73 -9.23 -0.95
N THR A 10 -8.71 -8.50 -1.49
CA THR A 10 -9.30 -7.36 -0.78
C THR A 10 -9.99 -7.82 0.50
N SER A 11 -10.73 -8.93 0.45
CA SER A 11 -11.38 -9.48 1.64
C SER A 11 -10.37 -9.87 2.73
N VAL A 12 -9.27 -10.49 2.34
CA VAL A 12 -8.21 -10.84 3.28
C VAL A 12 -7.62 -9.59 3.93
N ARG A 13 -7.33 -8.57 3.13
CA ARG A 13 -6.81 -7.29 3.66
C ARG A 13 -7.79 -6.63 4.60
N MET A 14 -9.06 -6.62 4.25
CA MET A 14 -10.10 -6.05 5.11
C MET A 14 -10.14 -6.75 6.47
N ASN A 15 -10.08 -8.08 6.49
CA ASN A 15 -10.09 -8.83 7.73
C ASN A 15 -8.88 -8.53 8.61
N VAL A 16 -7.69 -8.45 8.01
CA VAL A 16 -6.48 -8.13 8.77
C VAL A 16 -6.56 -6.73 9.34
N ILE A 17 -6.99 -5.75 8.55
CA ILE A 17 -7.13 -4.37 9.00
C ILE A 17 -8.19 -4.27 10.09
N ALA A 18 -9.31 -5.00 9.94
CA ALA A 18 -10.36 -5.01 10.94
C ALA A 18 -9.86 -5.56 12.28
N GLN A 19 -9.05 -6.60 12.26
CA GLN A 19 -8.45 -7.15 13.49
C GLN A 19 -7.51 -6.15 14.17
N ARG A 20 -6.78 -5.38 13.39
CA ARG A 20 -5.82 -4.40 13.91
C ARG A 20 -6.47 -3.12 14.39
N THR A 21 -7.51 -2.67 13.70
CA THR A 21 -8.18 -1.40 14.00
C THR A 21 -9.46 -1.57 14.80
N GLN A 22 -10.00 -2.78 14.83
CA GLN A 22 -11.29 -3.08 15.45
C GLN A 22 -12.45 -2.22 14.90
N ASN A 23 -12.33 -1.81 13.63
CA ASN A 23 -13.34 -1.00 12.95
C ASN A 23 -13.53 -1.50 11.53
N LEU A 24 -14.65 -2.16 11.28
CA LEU A 24 -14.93 -2.82 10.01
C LEU A 24 -15.14 -1.82 8.86
N LEU A 25 -15.75 -0.68 9.13
CA LEU A 25 -15.97 0.34 8.09
C LEU A 25 -14.64 0.93 7.62
N ILE A 26 -13.78 1.29 8.56
CA ILE A 26 -12.44 1.81 8.24
C ILE A 26 -11.62 0.73 7.54
N ALA A 27 -11.73 -0.51 7.98
CA ALA A 27 -11.00 -1.62 7.39
C ALA A 27 -11.37 -1.81 5.92
N GLY A 28 -12.66 -1.78 5.60
CA GLY A 28 -13.12 -1.90 4.22
C GLY A 28 -12.59 -0.78 3.34
N ALA A 29 -12.69 0.47 3.81
CA ALA A 29 -12.20 1.62 3.08
C ALA A 29 -10.68 1.53 2.84
N LYS A 30 -9.92 1.15 3.86
CA LYS A 30 -8.46 1.03 3.74
C LYS A 30 -8.05 -0.12 2.82
N ALA A 31 -8.76 -1.24 2.86
CA ALA A 31 -8.49 -2.34 1.95
C ALA A 31 -8.67 -1.93 0.50
N MET A 32 -9.70 -1.15 0.19
CA MET A 32 -9.92 -0.61 -1.15
C MET A 32 -8.85 0.39 -1.55
N MET A 33 -8.39 1.23 -0.63
CA MET A 33 -7.27 2.14 -0.88
C MET A 33 -6.00 1.36 -1.26
N ILE A 34 -5.71 0.26 -0.58
CA ILE A 34 -4.55 -0.57 -0.87
C ILE A 34 -4.66 -1.18 -2.28
N GLU A 35 -5.83 -1.67 -2.67
CA GLU A 35 -6.05 -2.20 -4.02
C GLU A 35 -5.80 -1.13 -5.08
N ASN A 36 -6.34 0.06 -4.89
CA ASN A 36 -6.14 1.19 -5.80
C ASN A 36 -4.66 1.59 -5.85
N LEU A 37 -4.03 1.67 -4.68
CA LEU A 37 -2.62 2.02 -4.58
C LEU A 37 -1.73 1.02 -5.31
N LYS A 38 -1.96 -0.27 -5.13
CA LYS A 38 -1.16 -1.31 -5.78
C LYS A 38 -1.27 -1.24 -7.30
N HIS A 39 -2.45 -0.93 -7.81
CA HIS A 39 -2.63 -0.73 -9.24
C HIS A 39 -1.81 0.45 -9.75
N LYS A 40 -1.88 1.58 -9.07
CA LYS A 40 -1.13 2.78 -9.44
C LYS A 40 0.38 2.57 -9.34
N LEU A 41 0.83 1.86 -8.32
CA LEU A 41 2.25 1.52 -8.15
C LEU A 41 2.78 0.68 -9.32
N ARG A 42 1.99 -0.27 -9.81
CA ARG A 42 2.39 -1.14 -10.92
C ARG A 42 2.44 -0.42 -12.26
N THR A 43 1.61 0.58 -12.44
CA THR A 43 1.51 1.30 -13.73
C THR A 43 2.38 2.54 -13.79
N GLY A 44 2.93 3.00 -12.68
CA GLY A 44 3.75 4.20 -12.66
C GLY A 44 4.11 4.61 -11.24
N VAL A 45 4.30 5.90 -11.04
CA VAL A 45 4.58 6.47 -9.72
C VAL A 45 3.25 6.82 -9.06
N ALA A 46 3.02 6.29 -7.87
CA ALA A 46 1.85 6.61 -7.07
C ALA A 46 2.19 7.66 -6.02
N HIS A 47 1.21 8.48 -5.71
CA HIS A 47 1.29 9.51 -4.69
C HIS A 47 0.28 9.19 -3.58
N PHE A 48 0.75 9.06 -2.36
CA PHE A 48 -0.12 8.68 -1.25
C PHE A 48 0.42 9.17 0.09
N ILE A 49 -0.42 9.09 1.10
CA ILE A 49 -0.07 9.46 2.48
C ILE A 49 -0.33 8.27 3.38
N PHE A 50 0.60 7.99 4.27
CA PHE A 50 0.43 6.99 5.32
C PHE A 50 0.84 7.55 6.67
N GLN A 51 0.40 6.90 7.75
CA GLN A 51 0.72 7.30 9.10
C GLN A 51 1.85 6.44 9.64
N LYS A 52 2.90 7.08 10.14
CA LYS A 52 4.01 6.38 10.79
C LYS A 52 3.58 5.86 12.16
N LYS A 53 4.40 4.98 12.72
CA LYS A 53 4.17 4.44 14.07
C LYS A 53 4.06 5.52 15.14
N ASN A 54 4.79 6.62 14.97
CA ASN A 54 4.76 7.74 15.93
C ASN A 54 3.56 8.68 15.73
N GLY A 55 2.66 8.37 14.81
CA GLY A 55 1.47 9.17 14.54
C GLY A 55 1.65 10.25 13.47
N GLU A 56 2.87 10.51 13.03
CA GLU A 56 3.11 11.51 11.98
C GLU A 56 2.63 11.01 10.62
N LEU A 57 2.09 11.92 9.83
CA LEU A 57 1.73 11.64 8.45
C LEU A 57 2.94 11.79 7.54
N ARG A 58 3.09 10.87 6.60
CA ARG A 58 4.15 10.96 5.59
C ARG A 58 3.54 10.86 4.20
N GLU A 59 3.89 11.84 3.37
CA GLU A 59 3.58 11.83 1.95
C GLU A 59 4.70 11.10 1.21
N MET A 60 4.33 10.24 0.27
CA MET A 60 5.30 9.45 -0.47
C MET A 60 4.97 9.40 -1.95
N PHE A 61 6.03 9.43 -2.77
CA PHE A 61 5.97 9.13 -4.20
C PHE A 61 6.76 7.85 -4.41
N ALA A 62 6.09 6.80 -4.85
CA ALA A 62 6.69 5.48 -4.90
C ALA A 62 6.18 4.69 -6.09
N THR A 63 6.87 3.60 -6.40
CA THR A 63 6.48 2.71 -7.49
C THR A 63 6.84 1.27 -7.18
N THR A 64 6.17 0.34 -7.87
CA THR A 64 6.59 -1.06 -7.94
C THR A 64 6.79 -1.49 -9.40
N ASN A 65 6.74 -0.54 -10.32
CA ASN A 65 6.92 -0.83 -11.75
C ASN A 65 8.37 -1.23 -12.01
N PRO A 66 8.64 -2.45 -12.53
CA PRO A 66 9.99 -2.93 -12.73
C PRO A 66 10.84 -2.04 -13.65
N SER A 67 10.21 -1.39 -14.63
CA SER A 67 10.92 -0.50 -15.56
C SER A 67 11.48 0.73 -14.87
N LEU A 68 10.81 1.20 -13.81
CA LEU A 68 11.21 2.40 -13.08
C LEU A 68 12.24 2.12 -11.99
N VAL A 69 12.31 0.89 -11.50
CA VAL A 69 13.22 0.54 -10.41
C VAL A 69 14.40 -0.33 -10.85
N LYS A 70 14.47 -0.71 -12.10
CA LYS A 70 15.47 -1.69 -12.58
C LYS A 70 16.92 -1.32 -12.29
N ARG A 71 17.23 -0.04 -12.21
CA ARG A 71 18.61 0.42 -11.92
C ARG A 71 18.98 0.26 -10.45
N HIS A 72 17.99 0.07 -9.61
CA HIS A 72 18.17 0.03 -8.15
C HIS A 72 17.94 -1.37 -7.59
N ILE A 73 17.57 -2.30 -8.46
CA ILE A 73 17.29 -3.67 -8.04
C ILE A 73 18.53 -4.50 -8.26
N ASN A 74 19.26 -4.73 -7.22
CA ASN A 74 20.15 -5.86 -7.12
C ASN A 74 19.43 -7.06 -6.51
N GLY A 75 18.32 -6.85 -5.98
CA GLY A 75 17.39 -7.81 -5.52
C GLY A 75 16.05 -7.27 -5.91
N ARG A 76 15.08 -8.02 -5.88
CA ARG A 76 13.71 -7.61 -6.08
C ARG A 76 13.08 -7.29 -4.74
N GLY A 77 12.14 -6.38 -4.73
CA GLY A 77 11.28 -6.20 -3.58
C GLY A 77 10.50 -7.48 -3.35
N GLU A 78 10.65 -8.07 -2.20
CA GLU A 78 9.86 -9.23 -1.82
C GLU A 78 8.44 -8.81 -1.50
N SER A 79 7.48 -9.69 -1.81
CA SER A 79 6.11 -9.46 -1.39
C SER A 79 6.01 -9.47 0.13
N ARG A 80 5.43 -8.44 0.69
CA ARG A 80 5.20 -8.32 2.13
C ARG A 80 3.76 -8.66 2.52
N GLU A 81 3.01 -9.25 1.60
CA GLU A 81 1.61 -9.59 1.86
C GLU A 81 1.43 -10.55 3.04
N LEU A 82 2.39 -11.46 3.23
CA LEU A 82 2.38 -12.38 4.37
C LEU A 82 2.42 -11.66 5.72
N TYR A 83 2.98 -10.47 5.75
CA TYR A 83 3.11 -9.68 6.97
C TYR A 83 2.07 -8.56 7.03
N ALA A 84 1.11 -8.58 6.12
CA ALA A 84 0.07 -7.55 5.99
C ALA A 84 0.68 -6.15 5.84
N THR A 85 1.72 -6.08 5.05
CA THR A 85 2.40 -4.83 4.68
C THR A 85 2.52 -4.75 3.16
N THR A 86 2.80 -3.56 2.66
CA THR A 86 3.07 -3.34 1.24
C THR A 86 4.48 -2.77 1.09
N ALA A 87 5.29 -3.41 0.24
CA ALA A 87 6.62 -2.91 -0.09
C ALA A 87 6.55 -2.03 -1.32
N VAL A 88 7.18 -0.87 -1.26
CA VAL A 88 7.23 0.10 -2.35
C VAL A 88 8.64 0.65 -2.50
N PHE A 89 8.99 1.06 -3.72
CA PHE A 89 10.25 1.75 -3.97
C PHE A 89 10.01 3.25 -3.86
N ASP A 90 10.59 3.87 -2.83
CA ASP A 90 10.49 5.30 -2.58
C ASP A 90 11.32 6.06 -3.62
N CYS A 91 10.65 6.76 -4.52
CA CYS A 91 11.33 7.45 -5.64
C CYS A 91 12.17 8.63 -5.18
N GLU A 92 11.85 9.24 -4.05
CA GLU A 92 12.60 10.37 -3.53
C GLU A 92 13.88 9.94 -2.84
N LEU A 93 13.82 8.85 -2.07
CA LEU A 93 14.98 8.34 -1.32
C LEU A 93 15.78 7.30 -2.07
N GLY A 94 15.20 6.69 -3.10
CA GLY A 94 15.87 5.64 -3.86
C GLY A 94 16.04 4.34 -3.07
N GLU A 95 15.11 4.03 -2.19
CA GLU A 95 15.17 2.82 -1.35
C GLU A 95 13.81 2.15 -1.26
N TRP A 96 13.85 0.84 -0.99
CA TRP A 96 12.64 0.10 -0.68
C TRP A 96 12.16 0.42 0.72
N ARG A 97 10.84 0.59 0.84
CA ARG A 97 10.18 0.83 2.12
C ARG A 97 8.94 -0.04 2.19
N SER A 98 8.44 -0.23 3.40
CA SER A 98 7.18 -0.94 3.59
C SER A 98 6.34 -0.22 4.64
N PHE A 99 5.03 -0.39 4.55
CA PHE A 99 4.11 0.15 5.53
C PHE A 99 2.98 -0.85 5.76
N ARG A 100 2.38 -0.76 6.92
CA ARG A 100 1.26 -1.65 7.28
C ARG A 100 0.01 -1.19 6.53
N TRP A 101 -0.83 -2.14 6.15
CA TRP A 101 -2.06 -1.84 5.40
C TRP A 101 -2.97 -0.84 6.12
N GLU A 102 -3.09 -0.96 7.45
CA GLU A 102 -3.94 -0.05 8.23
C GLU A 102 -3.37 1.36 8.33
N SER A 103 -2.12 1.57 7.95
CA SER A 103 -1.48 2.87 8.03
C SER A 103 -1.82 3.79 6.88
N ILE A 104 -2.42 3.27 5.80
CA ILE A 104 -2.78 4.09 4.64
C ILE A 104 -3.83 5.14 5.03
N VAL A 105 -3.63 6.38 4.59
CA VAL A 105 -4.54 7.49 4.91
C VAL A 105 -5.22 8.01 3.65
N LYS A 106 -4.46 8.20 2.58
CA LYS A 106 -5.00 8.75 1.34
C LYS A 106 -4.18 8.30 0.14
N VAL A 107 -4.87 7.99 -0.95
CA VAL A 107 -4.26 7.72 -2.26
C VAL A 107 -4.77 8.79 -3.21
N PHE A 108 -3.85 9.53 -3.81
CA PHE A 108 -4.20 10.59 -4.78
C PHE A 108 -4.47 10.07 -6.17
#